data_982b01ab0fd134e766efe6dc7f6ed475
#
_entry.id   982b01ab0fd134e766efe6dc7f6ed475
#
_cell.length_a   1.000
_cell.length_b   1.000
_cell.length_c   1.000
_cell.angle_alpha   90.00
_cell.angle_beta   90.00
_cell.angle_gamma   90.00
#
_symmetry.space_group_name_H-M   'P 1'
#
loop_
_entity.id
_entity.type
_entity.pdbx_description
1 polymer ?
#
loop_
_entity_poly.entity_id
_entity_poly.type
_entity_poly.pdbx_seq_one_letter_code
_entity_poly.pdbx_strand_id
1 'polypeptide(L)'
;IATKPMTEQYIIGEMLKQAIESQSDLKVKLTQGVGGGTSNIEPGMESGKFDLYPEYTGTGWNMVLKRKDFYQEDKFNTLQKEYENKLHLTWHTMLGFNDTFGIALRKDIADQYQIKTYSDLQKLNGQLVLGAEYDFFERQDGYDQLVKTYNLSFKSTSDMDMGLKYQALNSGKIDIMPVNTTDGQLASSRAVLLKDDLHMYPSYQCGLVVREDTLKKYPELGKVLKKFDHILSEESMQHMNYQVETEKKEASAVAKVFLKEKQLLK
;
A
#
# COMPACT_ATOMS: atom_id res chain seq x y z
N ILE A 1 -14.53 13.39 2.17
CA ILE A 1 -13.43 12.47 1.97
C ILE A 1 -12.92 12.58 0.54
N ALA A 2 -11.61 12.58 0.32
CA ALA A 2 -10.99 12.47 -1.01
C ALA A 2 -10.22 11.15 -1.12
N THR A 3 -10.11 10.58 -2.33
CA THR A 3 -9.26 9.41 -2.60
C THR A 3 -8.45 9.61 -3.87
N LYS A 4 -7.28 8.99 -3.93
CA LYS A 4 -6.45 8.91 -5.14
C LYS A 4 -7.09 7.98 -6.18
N PRO A 5 -6.68 8.05 -7.46
CA PRO A 5 -7.21 7.18 -8.53
C PRO A 5 -6.56 5.77 -8.50
N MET A 6 -6.81 5.01 -7.44
CA MET A 6 -6.29 3.66 -7.21
C MET A 6 -7.37 2.78 -6.60
N THR A 7 -7.42 1.51 -6.96
CA THR A 7 -8.42 0.54 -6.49
C THR A 7 -8.53 0.48 -4.98
N GLU A 8 -7.40 0.31 -4.28
CA GLU A 8 -7.40 0.24 -2.80
C GLU A 8 -7.91 1.53 -2.16
N GLN A 9 -7.62 2.68 -2.74
CA GLN A 9 -8.11 3.97 -2.27
C GLN A 9 -9.63 4.09 -2.40
N TYR A 10 -10.22 3.55 -3.48
CA TYR A 10 -11.67 3.49 -3.65
C TYR A 10 -12.31 2.59 -2.59
N ILE A 11 -11.71 1.43 -2.32
CA ILE A 11 -12.18 0.50 -1.29
C ILE A 11 -12.12 1.18 0.10
N ILE A 12 -10.99 1.79 0.45
CA ILE A 12 -10.82 2.49 1.73
C ILE A 12 -11.80 3.66 1.85
N GLY A 13 -11.96 4.45 0.79
CA GLY A 13 -12.93 5.55 0.77
C GLY A 13 -14.36 5.10 1.05
N GLU A 14 -14.77 3.98 0.45
CA GLU A 14 -16.07 3.36 0.69
C GLU A 14 -16.20 2.77 2.10
N MET A 15 -15.13 2.15 2.63
CA MET A 15 -15.11 1.68 4.02
C MET A 15 -15.34 2.85 4.99
N LEU A 16 -14.60 3.92 4.83
CA LEU A 16 -14.70 5.10 5.69
C LEU A 16 -16.09 5.71 5.62
N LYS A 17 -16.63 5.92 4.40
CA LYS A 17 -17.97 6.45 4.21
C LYS A 17 -19.01 5.61 4.92
N GLN A 18 -19.05 4.31 4.64
CA GLN A 18 -20.06 3.40 5.19
C GLN A 18 -19.97 3.30 6.72
N ALA A 19 -18.77 3.22 7.28
CA ALA A 19 -18.58 3.13 8.72
C ALA A 19 -18.96 4.44 9.44
N ILE A 20 -18.57 5.60 8.89
CA ILE A 20 -18.91 6.90 9.47
C ILE A 20 -20.43 7.09 9.47
N GLU A 21 -21.09 6.87 8.34
CA GLU A 21 -22.56 7.03 8.21
C GLU A 21 -23.34 6.00 9.01
N SER A 22 -22.78 4.79 9.25
CA SER A 22 -23.41 3.76 10.09
C SER A 22 -23.29 4.02 11.59
N GLN A 23 -22.21 4.69 12.02
CA GLN A 23 -21.88 4.81 13.44
C GLN A 23 -22.04 6.23 13.99
N SER A 24 -22.43 7.20 13.15
CA SER A 24 -22.70 8.59 13.55
C SER A 24 -23.82 9.18 12.68
N ASP A 25 -24.26 10.38 13.03
CA ASP A 25 -25.25 11.15 12.24
C ASP A 25 -24.59 11.95 11.11
N LEU A 26 -23.27 11.82 10.92
CA LEU A 26 -22.53 12.52 9.88
C LEU A 26 -22.89 11.97 8.50
N LYS A 27 -22.93 12.88 7.51
CA LYS A 27 -23.08 12.54 6.09
C LYS A 27 -21.75 12.75 5.38
N VAL A 28 -21.34 11.76 4.61
CA VAL A 28 -20.05 11.75 3.95
C VAL A 28 -20.19 12.06 2.46
N LYS A 29 -19.58 13.16 2.03
CA LYS A 29 -19.34 13.38 0.61
C LYS A 29 -18.00 12.72 0.25
N LEU A 30 -18.07 11.65 -0.53
CA LEU A 30 -16.90 10.94 -1.04
C LEU A 30 -16.56 11.43 -2.45
N THR A 31 -15.37 11.98 -2.65
CA THR A 31 -14.81 12.37 -3.95
C THR A 31 -13.74 11.37 -4.33
N GLN A 32 -14.08 10.40 -5.17
CA GLN A 32 -13.18 9.35 -5.62
C GLN A 32 -12.32 9.80 -6.80
N GLY A 33 -11.09 9.27 -6.85
CA GLY A 33 -10.23 9.38 -8.01
C GLY A 33 -9.77 10.80 -8.33
N VAL A 34 -9.39 11.59 -7.33
CA VAL A 34 -8.85 12.93 -7.56
C VAL A 34 -7.60 12.83 -8.42
N GLY A 35 -7.68 13.28 -9.67
CA GLY A 35 -6.55 13.28 -10.62
C GLY A 35 -5.36 14.05 -10.03
N GLY A 36 -4.14 13.57 -10.30
CA GLY A 36 -2.93 14.10 -9.69
C GLY A 36 -2.69 13.65 -8.25
N GLY A 37 -3.61 12.88 -7.65
CA GLY A 37 -3.46 12.30 -6.31
C GLY A 37 -3.12 13.32 -5.25
N THR A 38 -2.07 13.07 -4.46
CA THR A 38 -1.59 13.93 -3.36
C THR A 38 -1.39 15.38 -3.79
N SER A 39 -0.84 15.63 -4.99
CA SER A 39 -0.57 16.98 -5.47
C SER A 39 -1.83 17.87 -5.58
N ASN A 40 -3.01 17.27 -5.77
CA ASN A 40 -4.28 17.97 -5.85
C ASN A 40 -5.15 17.79 -4.59
N ILE A 41 -4.96 16.70 -3.84
CA ILE A 41 -5.69 16.47 -2.59
C ILE A 41 -5.17 17.38 -1.48
N GLU A 42 -3.85 17.50 -1.33
CA GLU A 42 -3.23 18.26 -0.25
C GLU A 42 -3.65 19.74 -0.22
N PRO A 43 -3.59 20.50 -1.35
CA PRO A 43 -4.15 21.85 -1.39
C PRO A 43 -5.65 21.91 -1.07
N GLY A 44 -6.39 20.85 -1.39
CA GLY A 44 -7.80 20.70 -1.04
C GLY A 44 -8.03 20.49 0.46
N MET A 45 -7.11 19.81 1.14
CA MET A 45 -7.11 19.69 2.60
C MET A 45 -6.82 21.05 3.27
N GLU A 46 -5.78 21.72 2.84
CA GLU A 46 -5.39 23.06 3.37
C GLU A 46 -6.52 24.08 3.20
N SER A 47 -7.18 24.10 2.04
CA SER A 47 -8.29 25.05 1.75
C SER A 47 -9.63 24.65 2.39
N GLY A 48 -9.74 23.47 3.02
CA GLY A 48 -10.99 22.98 3.61
C GLY A 48 -11.98 22.41 2.61
N LYS A 49 -11.56 22.15 1.37
CA LYS A 49 -12.37 21.43 0.37
C LYS A 49 -12.58 19.98 0.74
N PHE A 50 -11.56 19.36 1.36
CA PHE A 50 -11.59 18.02 1.88
C PHE A 50 -11.23 18.01 3.37
N ASP A 51 -11.77 17.05 4.12
CA ASP A 51 -11.59 16.93 5.57
C ASP A 51 -10.70 15.74 5.96
N LEU A 52 -10.63 14.73 5.09
CA LEU A 52 -10.00 13.45 5.36
C LEU A 52 -9.60 12.79 4.03
N TYR A 53 -8.41 12.18 4.01
CA TYR A 53 -8.01 11.29 2.92
C TYR A 53 -7.04 10.19 3.41
N PRO A 54 -7.04 9.01 2.77
CA PRO A 54 -5.99 8.02 2.98
C PRO A 54 -4.70 8.45 2.29
N GLU A 55 -3.58 8.45 3.02
CA GLU A 55 -2.27 8.83 2.51
C GLU A 55 -1.21 7.80 2.90
N TYR A 56 -0.12 7.78 2.17
CA TYR A 56 1.02 6.90 2.43
C TYR A 56 2.18 7.67 3.03
N THR A 57 2.79 7.12 4.08
CA THR A 57 3.82 7.81 4.88
C THR A 57 5.00 8.30 4.03
N GLY A 58 5.50 7.47 3.12
CA GLY A 58 6.57 7.87 2.20
C GLY A 58 6.16 9.01 1.27
N THR A 59 4.91 9.01 0.80
CA THR A 59 4.38 10.12 -0.01
C THR A 59 4.26 11.39 0.81
N GLY A 60 3.71 11.31 2.01
CA GLY A 60 3.65 12.44 2.94
C GLY A 60 5.03 13.04 3.23
N TRP A 61 6.03 12.17 3.42
CA TRP A 61 7.41 12.58 3.67
C TRP A 61 8.06 13.28 2.47
N ASN A 62 8.04 12.62 1.30
CA ASN A 62 8.79 13.10 0.15
C ASN A 62 8.02 14.14 -0.68
N MET A 63 6.69 13.96 -0.89
CA MET A 63 5.91 14.86 -1.75
C MET A 63 5.33 16.05 -0.99
N VAL A 64 4.82 15.86 0.22
CA VAL A 64 4.18 16.94 1.00
C VAL A 64 5.24 17.72 1.77
N LEU A 65 6.03 17.04 2.60
CA LEU A 65 7.07 17.69 3.40
C LEU A 65 8.36 18.00 2.61
N LYS A 66 8.46 17.60 1.33
CA LYS A 66 9.59 17.86 0.43
C LYS A 66 10.94 17.35 0.98
N ARG A 67 10.90 16.28 1.76
CA ARG A 67 12.12 15.63 2.27
C ARG A 67 12.82 14.89 1.13
N LYS A 68 14.18 14.90 1.16
CA LYS A 68 15.01 14.28 0.11
C LYS A 68 15.43 12.85 0.43
N ASP A 69 15.46 12.52 1.71
CA ASP A 69 15.76 11.18 2.21
C ASP A 69 14.52 10.28 2.17
N PHE A 70 14.73 8.97 2.10
CA PHE A 70 13.63 8.02 2.15
C PHE A 70 12.99 7.96 3.53
N TYR A 71 11.66 7.79 3.53
CA TYR A 71 10.92 7.54 4.74
C TYR A 71 11.18 6.12 5.24
N GLN A 72 11.41 6.01 6.55
CA GLN A 72 11.42 4.76 7.32
C GLN A 72 10.56 4.95 8.56
N GLU A 73 10.10 3.86 9.15
CA GLU A 73 9.08 3.87 10.21
C GLU A 73 9.52 4.61 11.49
N ASP A 74 10.81 4.63 11.79
CA ASP A 74 11.39 5.38 12.92
C ASP A 74 11.18 6.90 12.80
N LYS A 75 10.87 7.40 11.58
CA LYS A 75 10.60 8.81 11.30
C LYS A 75 9.14 9.23 11.51
N PHE A 76 8.24 8.30 11.87
CA PHE A 76 6.81 8.57 11.99
C PHE A 76 6.49 9.73 12.93
N ASN A 77 7.15 9.78 14.10
CA ASN A 77 6.95 10.89 15.04
C ASN A 77 7.32 12.26 14.46
N THR A 78 8.33 12.30 13.58
CA THR A 78 8.72 13.55 12.89
C THR A 78 7.70 13.92 11.82
N LEU A 79 7.25 12.95 11.02
CA LEU A 79 6.20 13.13 10.02
C LEU A 79 4.93 13.69 10.67
N GLN A 80 4.45 13.07 11.76
CA GLN A 80 3.27 13.49 12.50
C GLN A 80 3.39 14.94 12.99
N LYS A 81 4.47 15.27 13.71
CA LYS A 81 4.69 16.61 14.24
C LYS A 81 4.77 17.69 13.16
N GLU A 82 5.38 17.38 12.02
CA GLU A 82 5.48 18.35 10.93
C GLU A 82 4.15 18.60 10.25
N TYR A 83 3.31 17.57 10.08
CA TYR A 83 1.96 17.73 9.58
C TYR A 83 1.10 18.57 10.51
N GLU A 84 1.14 18.31 11.80
CA GLU A 84 0.40 19.09 12.81
C GLU A 84 0.85 20.56 12.85
N ASN A 85 2.16 20.79 12.91
CA ASN A 85 2.70 22.16 13.07
C ASN A 85 2.62 23.02 11.82
N LYS A 86 2.77 22.41 10.62
CA LYS A 86 2.87 23.17 9.37
C LYS A 86 1.56 23.23 8.59
N LEU A 87 0.76 22.16 8.66
CA LEU A 87 -0.40 21.96 7.80
C LEU A 87 -1.72 21.91 8.59
N HIS A 88 -1.67 21.82 9.92
CA HIS A 88 -2.83 21.61 10.78
C HIS A 88 -3.60 20.34 10.41
N LEU A 89 -2.87 19.32 9.97
CA LEU A 89 -3.34 17.99 9.62
C LEU A 89 -2.72 16.96 10.57
N THR A 90 -3.45 15.92 10.90
CA THR A 90 -2.93 14.84 11.75
C THR A 90 -3.06 13.48 11.06
N TRP A 91 -2.05 12.65 11.20
CA TRP A 91 -2.10 11.22 10.88
C TRP A 91 -2.85 10.51 12.00
N HIS A 92 -4.18 10.53 11.93
CA HIS A 92 -5.05 10.13 13.03
C HIS A 92 -5.00 8.62 13.31
N THR A 93 -4.90 7.80 12.26
CA THR A 93 -5.03 6.34 12.35
C THR A 93 -4.17 5.69 11.29
N MET A 94 -3.37 4.70 11.67
CA MET A 94 -2.63 3.85 10.73
C MET A 94 -3.45 2.61 10.41
N LEU A 95 -3.61 2.29 9.12
CA LEU A 95 -4.52 1.23 8.70
C LEU A 95 -3.94 -0.18 8.85
N GLY A 96 -2.61 -0.33 8.92
CA GLY A 96 -1.93 -1.58 9.24
C GLY A 96 -1.30 -2.31 8.06
N PHE A 97 -1.28 -1.72 6.87
CA PHE A 97 -0.61 -2.27 5.70
C PHE A 97 0.37 -1.26 5.08
N ASN A 98 1.32 -1.78 4.32
CA ASN A 98 2.37 -1.03 3.64
C ASN A 98 2.31 -1.30 2.13
N ASP A 99 1.90 -0.31 1.32
CA ASP A 99 1.88 -0.41 -0.14
C ASP A 99 3.21 0.09 -0.71
N THR A 100 4.20 -0.78 -0.72
CA THR A 100 5.54 -0.50 -1.23
C THR A 100 5.92 -1.48 -2.35
N PHE A 101 7.13 -1.33 -2.88
CA PHE A 101 7.71 -2.35 -3.74
C PHE A 101 8.11 -3.58 -2.92
N GLY A 102 7.97 -4.74 -3.54
CA GLY A 102 8.30 -6.01 -2.93
C GLY A 102 8.88 -7.00 -3.93
N ILE A 103 9.41 -8.09 -3.43
CA ILE A 103 9.89 -9.22 -4.23
C ILE A 103 9.03 -10.43 -3.91
N ALA A 104 8.45 -11.02 -4.94
CA ALA A 104 7.66 -12.24 -4.83
C ALA A 104 8.40 -13.42 -5.45
N LEU A 105 8.44 -14.51 -4.70
CA LEU A 105 9.09 -15.78 -5.10
C LEU A 105 8.01 -16.84 -5.34
N ARG A 106 8.23 -17.73 -6.29
CA ARG A 106 7.35 -18.88 -6.52
C ARG A 106 7.24 -19.72 -5.24
N LYS A 107 5.99 -20.04 -4.86
CA LYS A 107 5.66 -20.65 -3.56
C LYS A 107 6.33 -22.02 -3.35
N ASP A 108 6.37 -22.86 -4.37
CA ASP A 108 7.01 -24.18 -4.29
C ASP A 108 8.53 -24.08 -3.98
N ILE A 109 9.21 -23.06 -4.55
CA ILE A 109 10.63 -22.79 -4.26
C ILE A 109 10.77 -22.26 -2.83
N ALA A 110 9.91 -21.30 -2.44
CA ALA A 110 9.95 -20.74 -1.09
C ALA A 110 9.76 -21.82 -0.02
N ASP A 111 8.80 -22.71 -0.21
CA ASP A 111 8.51 -23.83 0.69
C ASP A 111 9.65 -24.86 0.73
N GLN A 112 10.18 -25.25 -0.44
CA GLN A 112 11.26 -26.25 -0.55
C GLN A 112 12.54 -25.80 0.13
N TYR A 113 12.94 -24.55 -0.04
CA TYR A 113 14.20 -23.99 0.47
C TYR A 113 14.03 -23.13 1.73
N GLN A 114 12.81 -23.04 2.25
CA GLN A 114 12.45 -22.24 3.43
C GLN A 114 12.93 -20.79 3.30
N ILE A 115 12.60 -20.15 2.18
CA ILE A 115 12.91 -18.77 1.88
C ILE A 115 11.76 -17.89 2.40
N LYS A 116 12.06 -16.94 3.30
CA LYS A 116 11.09 -16.01 3.89
C LYS A 116 11.49 -14.55 3.73
N THR A 117 12.78 -14.29 3.60
CA THR A 117 13.34 -12.94 3.50
C THR A 117 14.16 -12.79 2.23
N TYR A 118 14.49 -11.54 1.87
CA TYR A 118 15.41 -11.31 0.73
C TYR A 118 16.81 -11.85 1.04
N SER A 119 17.28 -11.76 2.29
CA SER A 119 18.57 -12.34 2.68
C SER A 119 18.61 -13.87 2.49
N ASP A 120 17.50 -14.56 2.68
CA ASP A 120 17.41 -16.01 2.45
C ASP A 120 17.67 -16.40 0.99
N LEU A 121 17.40 -15.50 0.02
CA LEU A 121 17.63 -15.74 -1.40
C LEU A 121 19.09 -16.08 -1.74
N GLN A 122 20.04 -15.69 -0.88
CA GLN A 122 21.46 -16.05 -1.05
C GLN A 122 21.68 -17.56 -1.12
N LYS A 123 20.82 -18.36 -0.49
CA LYS A 123 20.85 -19.84 -0.58
C LYS A 123 20.69 -20.34 -2.02
N LEU A 124 20.11 -19.51 -2.89
CA LEU A 124 19.77 -19.85 -4.28
C LEU A 124 20.50 -18.96 -5.30
N ASN A 125 21.62 -18.34 -4.90
CA ASN A 125 22.43 -17.53 -5.80
C ASN A 125 22.80 -18.27 -7.09
N GLY A 126 22.59 -17.63 -8.24
CA GLY A 126 22.85 -18.20 -9.57
C GLY A 126 21.87 -19.27 -10.04
N GLN A 127 20.76 -19.53 -9.30
CA GLN A 127 19.80 -20.58 -9.64
C GLN A 127 18.45 -20.08 -10.13
N LEU A 128 18.02 -18.89 -9.68
CA LEU A 128 16.70 -18.34 -9.97
C LEU A 128 16.67 -17.53 -11.27
N VAL A 129 15.56 -17.61 -12.00
CA VAL A 129 15.25 -16.75 -13.15
C VAL A 129 14.38 -15.58 -12.66
N LEU A 130 14.91 -14.36 -12.78
CA LEU A 130 14.18 -13.15 -12.41
C LEU A 130 13.46 -12.57 -13.63
N GLY A 131 12.14 -12.35 -13.50
CA GLY A 131 11.35 -11.63 -14.51
C GLY A 131 10.85 -10.30 -13.98
N ALA A 132 11.06 -9.22 -14.72
CA ALA A 132 10.66 -7.88 -14.33
C ALA A 132 10.35 -7.00 -15.52
N GLU A 133 9.69 -5.88 -15.28
CA GLU A 133 9.50 -4.82 -16.26
C GLU A 133 10.84 -4.10 -16.54
N TYR A 134 10.97 -3.53 -17.73
CA TYR A 134 12.15 -2.76 -18.14
C TYR A 134 12.56 -1.71 -17.10
N ASP A 135 11.59 -0.95 -16.56
CA ASP A 135 11.84 0.10 -15.58
C ASP A 135 12.53 -0.43 -14.31
N PHE A 136 12.26 -1.67 -13.89
CA PHE A 136 12.92 -2.26 -12.73
C PHE A 136 14.43 -2.40 -12.92
N PHE A 137 14.88 -2.62 -14.14
CA PHE A 137 16.31 -2.70 -14.46
C PHE A 137 16.99 -1.33 -14.56
N GLU A 138 16.22 -0.27 -14.87
CA GLU A 138 16.74 1.09 -15.02
C GLU A 138 16.65 1.95 -13.75
N ARG A 139 15.80 1.57 -12.81
CA ARG A 139 15.57 2.34 -11.59
C ARG A 139 16.74 2.22 -10.60
N GLN A 140 17.03 3.31 -9.91
CA GLN A 140 18.04 3.34 -8.84
C GLN A 140 17.69 2.42 -7.65
N ASP A 141 16.39 2.25 -7.37
CA ASP A 141 15.83 1.37 -6.34
C ASP A 141 15.40 0.00 -6.89
N GLY A 142 15.85 -0.35 -8.08
CA GLY A 142 15.49 -1.57 -8.79
C GLY A 142 16.52 -2.69 -8.65
N TYR A 143 16.81 -3.33 -9.80
CA TYR A 143 17.63 -4.55 -9.88
C TYR A 143 19.04 -4.39 -9.25
N ASP A 144 19.78 -3.36 -9.65
CA ASP A 144 21.16 -3.15 -9.19
C ASP A 144 21.21 -2.93 -7.67
N GLN A 145 20.26 -2.18 -7.13
CA GLN A 145 20.17 -1.97 -5.69
C GLN A 145 19.83 -3.27 -4.95
N LEU A 146 18.90 -4.07 -5.47
CA LEU A 146 18.53 -5.37 -4.92
C LEU A 146 19.75 -6.31 -4.86
N VAL A 147 20.43 -6.47 -5.98
CA VAL A 147 21.62 -7.33 -6.12
C VAL A 147 22.72 -6.87 -5.18
N LYS A 148 22.98 -5.57 -5.11
CA LYS A 148 24.03 -5.00 -4.26
C LYS A 148 23.70 -5.12 -2.77
N THR A 149 22.49 -4.76 -2.36
CA THR A 149 22.09 -4.73 -0.95
C THR A 149 22.09 -6.12 -0.34
N TYR A 150 21.58 -7.10 -1.08
CA TYR A 150 21.40 -8.48 -0.59
C TYR A 150 22.46 -9.45 -1.07
N ASN A 151 23.48 -8.98 -1.80
CA ASN A 151 24.55 -9.81 -2.39
C ASN A 151 23.99 -11.01 -3.17
N LEU A 152 23.05 -10.70 -4.09
CA LEU A 152 22.35 -11.71 -4.87
C LEU A 152 22.95 -11.85 -6.27
N SER A 153 22.73 -13.02 -6.86
CA SER A 153 22.96 -13.29 -8.28
C SER A 153 21.83 -14.16 -8.82
N PHE A 154 21.45 -13.93 -10.06
CA PHE A 154 20.40 -14.67 -10.75
C PHE A 154 20.99 -15.52 -11.87
N LYS A 155 20.35 -16.66 -12.18
CA LYS A 155 20.73 -17.51 -13.33
C LYS A 155 20.58 -16.75 -14.63
N SER A 156 19.47 -16.02 -14.75
CA SER A 156 19.17 -15.11 -15.86
C SER A 156 18.10 -14.11 -15.44
N THR A 157 18.02 -13.04 -16.21
CA THR A 157 16.96 -12.05 -16.11
C THR A 157 16.11 -12.06 -17.37
N SER A 158 14.84 -11.73 -17.29
CA SER A 158 13.91 -11.63 -18.40
C SER A 158 13.10 -10.34 -18.28
N ASP A 159 13.21 -9.50 -19.30
CA ASP A 159 12.35 -8.32 -19.45
C ASP A 159 10.97 -8.75 -19.97
N MET A 160 9.91 -8.25 -19.35
CA MET A 160 8.53 -8.55 -19.72
C MET A 160 7.54 -7.51 -19.22
N ASP A 161 6.42 -7.40 -19.91
CA ASP A 161 5.33 -6.52 -19.47
C ASP A 161 4.74 -6.97 -18.11
N MET A 162 4.32 -5.97 -17.31
CA MET A 162 3.71 -6.16 -16.00
C MET A 162 2.57 -7.19 -16.00
N GLY A 163 1.71 -7.16 -17.02
CA GLY A 163 0.59 -8.10 -17.15
C GLY A 163 0.99 -9.55 -17.42
N LEU A 164 2.22 -9.80 -17.88
CA LEU A 164 2.70 -11.13 -18.24
C LEU A 164 3.51 -11.82 -17.12
N LYS A 165 4.06 -11.08 -16.18
CA LYS A 165 4.96 -11.63 -15.15
C LYS A 165 4.27 -12.66 -14.25
N TYR A 166 3.02 -12.45 -13.85
CA TYR A 166 2.26 -13.42 -13.06
C TYR A 166 1.99 -14.72 -13.82
N GLN A 167 1.67 -14.62 -15.12
CA GLN A 167 1.50 -15.79 -15.97
C GLN A 167 2.83 -16.55 -16.15
N ALA A 168 3.93 -15.83 -16.32
CA ALA A 168 5.27 -16.41 -16.46
C ALA A 168 5.70 -17.11 -15.16
N LEU A 169 5.45 -16.52 -14.01
CA LEU A 169 5.71 -17.12 -12.70
C LEU A 169 4.84 -18.37 -12.47
N ASN A 170 3.53 -18.29 -12.71
CA ASN A 170 2.60 -19.41 -12.54
C ASN A 170 2.91 -20.60 -13.45
N SER A 171 3.49 -20.34 -14.65
CA SER A 171 3.93 -21.39 -15.58
C SER A 171 5.37 -21.88 -15.36
N GLY A 172 6.09 -21.31 -14.38
CA GLY A 172 7.48 -21.68 -14.09
C GLY A 172 8.52 -21.19 -15.09
N LYS A 173 8.18 -20.20 -15.93
CA LYS A 173 9.12 -19.55 -16.84
C LYS A 173 10.08 -18.60 -16.12
N ILE A 174 9.59 -17.99 -15.03
CA ILE A 174 10.38 -17.24 -14.07
C ILE A 174 10.12 -17.78 -12.67
N ASP A 175 11.03 -17.51 -11.75
CA ASP A 175 10.97 -17.98 -10.38
C ASP A 175 10.66 -16.86 -9.39
N ILE A 176 11.08 -15.64 -9.71
CA ILE A 176 11.05 -14.47 -8.83
C ILE A 176 10.75 -13.20 -9.65
N MET A 177 10.04 -12.24 -9.05
CA MET A 177 9.65 -11.00 -9.71
C MET A 177 9.46 -9.85 -8.71
N PRO A 178 9.68 -8.58 -9.12
CA PRO A 178 9.23 -7.42 -8.36
C PRO A 178 7.70 -7.26 -8.46
N VAL A 179 7.08 -6.77 -7.38
CA VAL A 179 5.63 -6.54 -7.27
C VAL A 179 5.36 -5.30 -6.41
N ASN A 180 4.13 -4.80 -6.42
CA ASN A 180 3.63 -4.00 -5.30
C ASN A 180 3.07 -4.95 -4.23
N THR A 181 3.31 -4.62 -2.97
CA THR A 181 2.96 -5.51 -1.84
C THR A 181 1.46 -5.72 -1.68
N THR A 182 0.64 -4.83 -2.22
CA THR A 182 -0.84 -4.92 -2.20
C THR A 182 -1.45 -5.34 -3.55
N ASP A 183 -0.62 -5.75 -4.52
CA ASP A 183 -1.09 -6.16 -5.85
C ASP A 183 -2.11 -7.30 -5.75
N GLY A 184 -3.30 -7.07 -6.29
CA GLY A 184 -4.40 -8.02 -6.24
C GLY A 184 -4.10 -9.37 -6.89
N GLN A 185 -3.24 -9.40 -7.91
CA GLN A 185 -2.85 -10.65 -8.56
C GLN A 185 -2.05 -11.60 -7.66
N LEU A 186 -1.41 -11.07 -6.60
CA LEU A 186 -0.75 -11.93 -5.59
C LEU A 186 -1.72 -12.91 -4.94
N ALA A 187 -2.96 -12.48 -4.67
CA ALA A 187 -3.98 -13.30 -4.02
C ALA A 187 -4.35 -14.58 -4.80
N SER A 188 -4.17 -14.55 -6.12
CA SER A 188 -4.48 -15.70 -7.01
C SER A 188 -3.25 -16.37 -7.62
N SER A 189 -2.06 -15.88 -7.33
CA SER A 189 -0.81 -16.37 -7.91
C SER A 189 -0.21 -17.52 -7.08
N ARG A 190 0.78 -18.20 -7.67
CA ARG A 190 1.65 -19.14 -6.97
C ARG A 190 2.86 -18.46 -6.34
N ALA A 191 2.77 -17.18 -6.03
CA ALA A 191 3.83 -16.39 -5.42
C ALA A 191 3.63 -16.24 -3.92
N VAL A 192 4.73 -16.04 -3.21
CA VAL A 192 4.76 -15.54 -1.85
C VAL A 192 5.59 -14.25 -1.82
N LEU A 193 5.07 -13.26 -1.13
CA LEU A 193 5.81 -12.03 -0.88
C LEU A 193 6.88 -12.29 0.16
N LEU A 194 8.13 -11.96 -0.14
CA LEU A 194 9.24 -12.07 0.79
C LEU A 194 9.36 -10.79 1.64
N LYS A 195 9.93 -10.94 2.83
CA LYS A 195 10.21 -9.81 3.72
C LYS A 195 11.51 -9.12 3.32
N ASP A 196 11.46 -7.80 3.16
CA ASP A 196 12.62 -6.92 3.00
C ASP A 196 13.28 -6.69 4.37
N ASP A 197 14.17 -7.59 4.79
CA ASP A 197 14.74 -7.62 6.13
C ASP A 197 15.89 -6.62 6.35
N LEU A 198 16.43 -6.04 5.29
CA LEU A 198 17.42 -4.94 5.35
C LEU A 198 16.81 -3.57 5.00
N HIS A 199 15.48 -3.50 4.83
CA HIS A 199 14.75 -2.26 4.57
C HIS A 199 15.28 -1.46 3.37
N MET A 200 15.52 -2.15 2.24
CA MET A 200 15.99 -1.54 1.00
C MET A 200 14.95 -0.59 0.41
N TYR A 201 13.67 -1.00 0.45
CA TYR A 201 12.59 -0.18 -0.03
C TYR A 201 12.10 0.84 1.02
N PRO A 202 11.67 2.05 0.59
CA PRO A 202 11.02 2.98 1.50
C PRO A 202 9.69 2.42 2.01
N SER A 203 9.28 2.85 3.19
CA SER A 203 7.99 2.46 3.74
C SER A 203 6.89 3.42 3.27
N TYR A 204 5.75 2.85 2.84
CA TYR A 204 4.54 3.55 2.41
C TYR A 204 3.33 3.01 3.18
N GLN A 205 3.42 3.04 4.52
CA GLN A 205 2.30 2.65 5.38
C GLN A 205 1.10 3.56 5.13
N CYS A 206 -0.07 2.98 4.92
CA CYS A 206 -1.29 3.73 4.71
C CYS A 206 -1.88 4.21 6.04
N GLY A 207 -2.19 5.51 6.10
CA GLY A 207 -2.82 6.12 7.25
C GLY A 207 -3.89 7.13 6.83
N LEU A 208 -4.71 7.54 7.80
CA LEU A 208 -5.77 8.51 7.61
C LEU A 208 -5.28 9.89 8.04
N VAL A 209 -5.11 10.77 7.07
CA VAL A 209 -4.78 12.18 7.29
C VAL A 209 -6.08 12.97 7.42
N VAL A 210 -6.24 13.67 8.52
CA VAL A 210 -7.47 14.39 8.89
C VAL A 210 -7.14 15.81 9.31
N ARG A 211 -8.00 16.76 8.94
CA ARG A 211 -7.90 18.15 9.42
C ARG A 211 -8.18 18.21 10.92
N GLU A 212 -7.34 18.91 11.67
CA GLU A 212 -7.51 19.05 13.11
C GLU A 212 -8.82 19.78 13.49
N ASP A 213 -9.20 20.80 12.73
CA ASP A 213 -10.43 21.54 12.96
C ASP A 213 -11.68 20.68 12.72
N THR A 214 -11.62 19.74 11.76
CA THR A 214 -12.69 18.76 11.52
C THR A 214 -12.85 17.83 12.72
N LEU A 215 -11.76 17.33 13.28
CA LEU A 215 -11.80 16.48 14.48
C LEU A 215 -12.31 17.24 15.71
N LYS A 216 -11.95 18.52 15.85
CA LYS A 216 -12.47 19.38 16.92
C LYS A 216 -13.98 19.63 16.77
N LYS A 217 -14.45 19.84 15.53
CA LYS A 217 -15.86 20.09 15.20
C LYS A 217 -16.73 18.84 15.35
N TYR A 218 -16.19 17.68 14.99
CA TYR A 218 -16.89 16.39 14.96
C TYR A 218 -16.13 15.33 15.76
N PRO A 219 -16.15 15.37 17.11
CA PRO A 219 -15.39 14.43 17.94
C PRO A 219 -15.77 12.96 17.74
N GLU A 220 -17.02 12.69 17.35
CA GLU A 220 -17.52 11.35 16.99
C GLU A 220 -16.79 10.76 15.78
N LEU A 221 -16.34 11.59 14.82
CA LEU A 221 -15.56 11.16 13.68
C LEU A 221 -14.27 10.46 14.16
N GLY A 222 -13.51 11.11 15.04
CA GLY A 222 -12.27 10.54 15.57
C GLY A 222 -12.48 9.17 16.25
N LYS A 223 -13.60 8.98 16.95
CA LYS A 223 -13.95 7.69 17.57
C LYS A 223 -14.22 6.60 16.54
N VAL A 224 -14.87 6.93 15.43
CA VAL A 224 -15.11 5.98 14.32
C VAL A 224 -13.79 5.65 13.64
N LEU A 225 -12.98 6.65 13.29
CA LEU A 225 -11.71 6.46 12.60
C LEU A 225 -10.73 5.60 13.41
N LYS A 226 -10.71 5.75 14.74
CA LYS A 226 -9.83 4.94 15.62
C LYS A 226 -10.09 3.44 15.54
N LYS A 227 -11.28 3.02 15.14
CA LYS A 227 -11.61 1.59 14.95
C LYS A 227 -10.95 0.98 13.71
N PHE A 228 -10.37 1.80 12.85
CA PHE A 228 -9.58 1.36 11.70
C PHE A 228 -8.10 1.15 12.02
N ASP A 229 -7.69 1.37 13.26
CA ASP A 229 -6.29 1.24 13.65
C ASP A 229 -5.80 -0.20 13.47
N HIS A 230 -4.85 -0.39 12.55
CA HIS A 230 -4.25 -1.68 12.19
C HIS A 230 -5.28 -2.78 11.83
N ILE A 231 -6.42 -2.40 11.20
CA ILE A 231 -7.48 -3.34 10.84
C ILE A 231 -7.19 -4.09 9.54
N LEU A 232 -6.31 -3.53 8.71
CA LEU A 232 -5.89 -4.07 7.40
C LEU A 232 -4.50 -4.72 7.49
N SER A 233 -4.24 -5.60 6.55
CA SER A 233 -2.92 -6.16 6.24
C SER A 233 -2.72 -6.15 4.73
N GLU A 234 -1.49 -6.32 4.26
CA GLU A 234 -1.18 -6.47 2.84
C GLU A 234 -2.04 -7.58 2.22
N GLU A 235 -2.16 -8.73 2.88
CA GLU A 235 -2.97 -9.85 2.40
C GLU A 235 -4.45 -9.47 2.27
N SER A 236 -5.03 -8.77 3.24
CA SER A 236 -6.42 -8.33 3.16
C SER A 236 -6.65 -7.34 2.03
N MET A 237 -5.68 -6.43 1.78
CA MET A 237 -5.74 -5.50 0.66
C MET A 237 -5.57 -6.20 -0.68
N GLN A 238 -4.64 -7.15 -0.82
CA GLN A 238 -4.50 -7.99 -2.01
C GLN A 238 -5.82 -8.66 -2.38
N HIS A 239 -6.49 -9.30 -1.41
CA HIS A 239 -7.77 -9.95 -1.63
C HIS A 239 -8.86 -8.97 -2.08
N MET A 240 -8.95 -7.80 -1.47
CA MET A 240 -9.96 -6.81 -1.82
C MET A 240 -9.67 -6.17 -3.20
N ASN A 241 -8.41 -5.87 -3.49
CA ASN A 241 -7.99 -5.39 -4.80
C ASN A 241 -8.31 -6.42 -5.89
N TYR A 242 -8.01 -7.70 -5.65
CA TYR A 242 -8.35 -8.79 -6.57
C TYR A 242 -9.85 -8.86 -6.87
N GLN A 243 -10.69 -8.74 -5.84
CA GLN A 243 -12.14 -8.77 -6.02
C GLN A 243 -12.65 -7.64 -6.92
N VAL A 244 -12.06 -6.45 -6.81
CA VAL A 244 -12.45 -5.30 -7.65
C VAL A 244 -11.82 -5.42 -9.04
N GLU A 245 -10.53 -5.67 -9.12
CA GLU A 245 -9.77 -5.60 -10.38
C GLU A 245 -10.02 -6.81 -11.28
N THR A 246 -10.12 -8.00 -10.70
CA THR A 246 -10.24 -9.25 -11.44
C THR A 246 -11.68 -9.78 -11.47
N GLU A 247 -12.34 -9.86 -10.32
CA GLU A 247 -13.72 -10.34 -10.22
C GLU A 247 -14.76 -9.27 -10.57
N LYS A 248 -14.32 -8.03 -10.84
CA LYS A 248 -15.18 -6.90 -11.28
C LYS A 248 -16.29 -6.54 -10.29
N LYS A 249 -16.06 -6.80 -9.01
CA LYS A 249 -16.97 -6.37 -7.95
C LYS A 249 -16.85 -4.86 -7.71
N GLU A 250 -17.96 -4.23 -7.32
CA GLU A 250 -17.96 -2.83 -6.92
C GLU A 250 -17.16 -2.63 -5.61
N ALA A 251 -16.31 -1.60 -5.57
CA ALA A 251 -15.51 -1.28 -4.37
C ALA A 251 -16.38 -1.10 -3.11
N SER A 252 -17.58 -0.52 -3.27
CA SER A 252 -18.56 -0.34 -2.19
C SER A 252 -19.09 -1.67 -1.64
N ALA A 253 -19.28 -2.67 -2.50
CA ALA A 253 -19.72 -4.01 -2.09
C ALA A 253 -18.60 -4.75 -1.34
N VAL A 254 -17.36 -4.68 -1.85
CA VAL A 254 -16.18 -5.27 -1.19
C VAL A 254 -15.96 -4.64 0.18
N ALA A 255 -15.98 -3.32 0.27
CA ALA A 255 -15.88 -2.58 1.52
C ALA A 255 -16.96 -3.00 2.54
N LYS A 256 -18.20 -3.15 2.07
CA LYS A 256 -19.33 -3.56 2.94
C LYS A 256 -19.14 -4.95 3.55
N VAL A 257 -18.66 -5.92 2.76
CA VAL A 257 -18.39 -7.27 3.25
C VAL A 257 -17.31 -7.22 4.33
N PHE A 258 -16.18 -6.60 4.06
CA PHE A 258 -15.08 -6.44 5.02
C PHE A 258 -15.53 -5.77 6.33
N LEU A 259 -16.27 -4.66 6.24
CA LEU A 259 -16.77 -3.95 7.42
C LEU A 259 -17.72 -4.80 8.26
N LYS A 260 -18.56 -5.65 7.64
CA LYS A 260 -19.41 -6.59 8.37
C LYS A 260 -18.60 -7.65 9.09
N GLU A 261 -17.60 -8.24 8.45
CA GLU A 261 -16.69 -9.22 9.06
C GLU A 261 -15.95 -8.64 10.28
N LYS A 262 -15.56 -7.37 10.19
CA LYS A 262 -14.90 -6.63 11.29
C LYS A 262 -15.89 -5.99 12.28
N GLN A 263 -17.20 -6.22 12.12
CA GLN A 263 -18.26 -5.68 12.99
C GLN A 263 -18.27 -4.14 13.07
N LEU A 264 -17.88 -3.47 11.99
CA LEU A 264 -17.85 -2.01 11.87
C LEU A 264 -19.11 -1.40 11.23
N LEU A 265 -20.05 -2.22 10.78
CA LEU A 265 -21.41 -1.77 10.41
C LEU A 265 -22.39 -2.19 11.49
N LYS A 266 -23.31 -1.27 11.80
CA LYS A 266 -24.46 -1.53 12.67
C LYS A 266 -25.54 -2.29 11.90
#